data_b4ac13f435a42e24154d17400d206554
#
_entry.id   b4ac13f435a42e24154d17400d206554
#
_cell.length_a   1.000
_cell.length_b   1.000
_cell.length_c   1.000
_cell.angle_alpha   90.00
_cell.angle_beta   90.00
_cell.angle_gamma   90.00
#
_symmetry.space_group_name_H-M   'P 1'
#
loop_
_entity.id
_entity.type
_entity.pdbx_description
1 polymer ?
#
loop_
_entity_poly.entity_id
_entity_poly.type
_entity_poly.pdbx_seq_one_letter_code
_entity_poly.pdbx_strand_id
1 'polypeptide(L)'
;MSLFRKKRSTDDTIKHGAQLITVADPRSAVAEQFRTIRTNINFMAVDEEINTLAFTSANISEGKSTVTANVAITYAQAGRKTLLIDADLRRPTLHSTFNVKNNTGLTTVLTSEADEINLNDVVEESGIDNLSILTSGPIPPNPAELIGSRRMETFIELVKSHYDIVIVDLAPVLEVSDTQELASHLDGVVLVVRQGVTQKAGITRAVQMLKFAKARILGYVMNDIRAENGGYGYGYGYGYGYGAEKKKGLFGRKKSDDQ
;
A
#
# COMPACT_ATOMS: atom_id res chain seq x y z
N MET A 1 31.78 -0.33 -12.14
CA MET A 1 31.54 0.57 -11.00
C MET A 1 30.20 0.18 -10.38
N SER A 2 30.24 -0.57 -9.28
CA SER A 2 29.03 -0.99 -8.57
C SER A 2 28.55 0.16 -7.70
N LEU A 3 27.44 0.81 -8.09
CA LEU A 3 26.74 1.76 -7.26
C LEU A 3 26.02 0.98 -6.13
N PHE A 4 26.64 0.91 -4.98
CA PHE A 4 25.99 0.46 -3.75
C PHE A 4 24.82 1.38 -3.44
N ARG A 5 23.61 0.98 -3.82
CA ARG A 5 22.37 1.62 -3.40
C ARG A 5 22.26 1.43 -1.89
N LYS A 6 22.55 2.48 -1.13
CA LYS A 6 22.48 2.50 0.34
C LYS A 6 21.08 2.04 0.77
N LYS A 7 20.98 0.99 1.56
CA LYS A 7 19.72 0.47 2.11
C LYS A 7 19.14 1.58 2.98
N ARG A 8 17.99 2.17 2.59
CA ARG A 8 17.31 3.17 3.43
C ARG A 8 16.90 2.51 4.74
N SER A 9 17.22 3.13 5.87
CA SER A 9 16.80 2.71 7.20
C SER A 9 15.35 3.15 7.46
N THR A 10 14.72 2.65 8.51
CA THR A 10 13.38 3.07 8.95
C THR A 10 13.33 4.57 9.25
N ASP A 11 14.41 5.09 9.85
CA ASP A 11 14.55 6.52 10.13
C ASP A 11 14.60 7.37 8.87
N ASP A 12 15.12 6.83 7.75
CA ASP A 12 15.10 7.50 6.46
C ASP A 12 13.68 7.69 5.90
N THR A 13 12.79 6.70 6.08
CA THR A 13 11.39 6.81 5.60
C THR A 13 10.57 7.79 6.42
N ILE A 14 10.77 7.86 7.73
CA ILE A 14 10.11 8.85 8.58
C ILE A 14 10.55 10.28 8.21
N LYS A 15 11.84 10.47 7.90
CA LYS A 15 12.41 11.80 7.58
C LYS A 15 12.20 12.23 6.13
N HIS A 16 12.24 11.29 5.18
CA HIS A 16 12.29 11.56 3.74
C HIS A 16 11.12 10.97 2.96
N GLY A 17 10.17 10.33 3.64
CA GLY A 17 9.02 9.69 3.03
C GLY A 17 9.33 8.41 2.26
N ALA A 18 8.28 7.76 1.77
CA ALA A 18 8.35 6.58 0.91
C ALA A 18 8.62 6.97 -0.55
N GLN A 19 9.19 6.05 -1.33
CA GLN A 19 9.34 6.26 -2.76
C GLN A 19 8.02 6.03 -3.49
N LEU A 20 7.51 7.04 -4.19
CA LEU A 20 6.30 6.96 -5.01
C LEU A 20 6.68 6.55 -6.44
N ILE A 21 7.01 5.27 -6.64
CA ILE A 21 7.46 4.76 -7.93
C ILE A 21 6.38 4.84 -9.02
N THR A 22 5.11 4.74 -8.63
CA THR A 22 3.95 4.88 -9.53
C THR A 22 3.81 6.28 -10.13
N VAL A 23 4.47 7.29 -9.52
CA VAL A 23 4.59 8.66 -10.04
C VAL A 23 5.96 8.90 -10.67
N ALA A 24 7.03 8.49 -10.00
CA ALA A 24 8.40 8.76 -10.43
C ALA A 24 8.79 8.00 -11.71
N ASP A 25 8.29 6.76 -11.89
CA ASP A 25 8.50 5.95 -13.09
C ASP A 25 7.24 5.09 -13.38
N PRO A 26 6.18 5.71 -13.94
CA PRO A 26 4.89 5.06 -14.14
C PRO A 26 4.92 3.87 -15.10
N ARG A 27 5.98 3.76 -15.92
CA ARG A 27 6.15 2.69 -16.92
C ARG A 27 7.03 1.55 -16.42
N SER A 28 7.56 1.64 -15.22
CA SER A 28 8.41 0.59 -14.65
C SER A 28 7.63 -0.70 -14.37
N ALA A 29 8.33 -1.82 -14.42
CA ALA A 29 7.76 -3.11 -14.00
C ALA A 29 7.24 -3.10 -12.55
N VAL A 30 7.86 -2.29 -11.69
CA VAL A 30 7.42 -2.13 -10.29
C VAL A 30 6.09 -1.37 -10.21
N ALA A 31 5.92 -0.29 -10.99
CA ALA A 31 4.64 0.43 -11.05
C ALA A 31 3.51 -0.50 -11.56
N GLU A 32 3.82 -1.39 -12.52
CA GLU A 32 2.86 -2.37 -13.02
C GLU A 32 2.47 -3.40 -11.95
N GLN A 33 3.37 -3.79 -11.08
CA GLN A 33 3.05 -4.66 -9.94
C GLN A 33 2.03 -4.00 -8.99
N PHE A 34 2.11 -2.70 -8.74
CA PHE A 34 1.10 -2.00 -7.93
C PHE A 34 -0.27 -1.95 -8.61
N ARG A 35 -0.33 -1.79 -9.95
CA ARG A 35 -1.60 -1.92 -10.71
C ARG A 35 -2.17 -3.33 -10.62
N THR A 36 -1.31 -4.34 -10.67
CA THR A 36 -1.72 -5.74 -10.49
C THR A 36 -2.29 -5.99 -9.08
N ILE A 37 -1.68 -5.41 -8.03
CA ILE A 37 -2.22 -5.48 -6.66
C ILE A 37 -3.64 -4.90 -6.61
N ARG A 38 -3.86 -3.69 -7.15
CA ARG A 38 -5.18 -3.08 -7.23
C ARG A 38 -6.18 -3.99 -7.97
N THR A 39 -5.79 -4.52 -9.12
CA THR A 39 -6.65 -5.40 -9.94
C THR A 39 -7.03 -6.65 -9.17
N ASN A 40 -6.09 -7.28 -8.46
CA ASN A 40 -6.36 -8.46 -7.65
C ASN A 40 -7.31 -8.14 -6.48
N ILE A 41 -7.15 -6.99 -5.82
CA ILE A 41 -8.07 -6.55 -4.76
C ILE A 41 -9.47 -6.35 -5.34
N ASN A 42 -9.61 -5.71 -6.50
CA ASN A 42 -10.91 -5.52 -7.15
C ASN A 42 -11.57 -6.86 -7.52
N PHE A 43 -10.81 -7.87 -7.93
CA PHE A 43 -11.36 -9.22 -8.18
C PHE A 43 -11.87 -9.90 -6.91
N MET A 44 -11.31 -9.59 -5.74
CA MET A 44 -11.81 -10.12 -4.45
C MET A 44 -13.08 -9.41 -3.98
N ALA A 45 -13.44 -8.29 -4.60
CA ALA A 45 -14.62 -7.48 -4.30
C ALA A 45 -15.85 -7.87 -5.14
N VAL A 46 -15.83 -9.00 -5.86
CA VAL A 46 -16.94 -9.38 -6.78
C VAL A 46 -18.25 -9.63 -6.03
N ASP A 47 -18.19 -10.19 -4.83
CA ASP A 47 -19.39 -10.53 -4.04
C ASP A 47 -19.77 -9.43 -3.03
N GLU A 48 -18.82 -8.57 -2.65
CA GLU A 48 -19.03 -7.48 -1.68
C GLU A 48 -18.14 -6.29 -2.05
N GLU A 49 -18.74 -5.12 -2.15
CA GLU A 49 -18.01 -3.89 -2.47
C GLU A 49 -16.96 -3.57 -1.40
N ILE A 50 -15.76 -3.16 -1.84
CA ILE A 50 -14.68 -2.72 -0.96
C ILE A 50 -14.53 -1.22 -1.14
N ASN A 51 -15.01 -0.44 -0.17
CA ASN A 51 -14.91 1.01 -0.11
C ASN A 51 -13.88 1.47 0.93
N THR A 52 -13.53 0.60 1.89
CA THR A 52 -12.47 0.83 2.87
C THR A 52 -11.46 -0.30 2.85
N LEU A 53 -10.20 0.03 2.62
CA LEU A 53 -9.11 -0.93 2.47
C LEU A 53 -7.94 -0.56 3.38
N ALA A 54 -7.55 -1.47 4.27
CA ALA A 54 -6.40 -1.27 5.13
C ALA A 54 -5.16 -2.02 4.67
N PHE A 55 -4.02 -1.43 4.93
CA PHE A 55 -2.72 -2.10 4.85
C PHE A 55 -2.06 -2.10 6.22
N THR A 56 -1.61 -3.26 6.65
CA THR A 56 -0.80 -3.44 7.86
C THR A 56 0.36 -4.38 7.58
N SER A 57 1.25 -4.55 8.54
CA SER A 57 2.36 -5.51 8.49
C SER A 57 2.47 -6.25 9.82
N ALA A 58 3.25 -7.34 9.86
CA ALA A 58 3.53 -8.00 11.13
C ALA A 58 4.36 -7.10 12.03
N ASN A 59 5.46 -6.53 11.52
CA ASN A 59 6.39 -5.72 12.28
C ASN A 59 6.69 -4.40 11.55
N ILE A 60 7.43 -3.52 12.22
CA ILE A 60 7.94 -2.28 11.64
C ILE A 60 8.88 -2.55 10.46
N SER A 61 9.03 -1.57 9.56
CA SER A 61 10.00 -1.59 8.44
C SER A 61 9.78 -2.67 7.37
N GLU A 62 8.57 -3.21 7.27
CA GLU A 62 8.21 -4.17 6.21
C GLU A 62 7.77 -3.48 4.91
N GLY A 63 7.72 -2.13 4.89
CA GLY A 63 7.40 -1.33 3.72
C GLY A 63 5.90 -1.08 3.53
N LYS A 64 5.12 -1.26 4.60
CA LYS A 64 3.67 -1.03 4.67
C LYS A 64 3.27 0.30 4.00
N SER A 65 3.72 1.42 4.53
CA SER A 65 3.35 2.77 4.04
C SER A 65 3.79 3.02 2.60
N THR A 66 4.91 2.43 2.15
CA THR A 66 5.34 2.48 0.75
C THR A 66 4.35 1.75 -0.16
N VAL A 67 3.91 0.56 0.25
CA VAL A 67 2.93 -0.22 -0.51
C VAL A 67 1.58 0.50 -0.50
N THR A 68 1.12 0.96 0.66
CA THR A 68 -0.15 1.66 0.83
C THR A 68 -0.23 2.90 -0.07
N ALA A 69 0.78 3.77 -0.03
CA ALA A 69 0.82 4.99 -0.83
C ALA A 69 0.81 4.71 -2.34
N ASN A 70 1.64 3.78 -2.81
CA ASN A 70 1.67 3.43 -4.23
C ASN A 70 0.37 2.76 -4.71
N VAL A 71 -0.27 1.93 -3.90
CA VAL A 71 -1.58 1.35 -4.24
C VAL A 71 -2.65 2.44 -4.30
N ALA A 72 -2.70 3.38 -3.34
CA ALA A 72 -3.63 4.51 -3.35
C ALA A 72 -3.50 5.34 -4.64
N ILE A 73 -2.27 5.62 -5.06
CA ILE A 73 -2.00 6.32 -6.33
C ILE A 73 -2.57 5.53 -7.52
N THR A 74 -2.47 4.20 -7.55
CA THR A 74 -3.02 3.43 -8.67
C THR A 74 -4.55 3.48 -8.74
N TYR A 75 -5.25 3.57 -7.59
CA TYR A 75 -6.70 3.78 -7.57
C TYR A 75 -7.08 5.16 -8.09
N ALA A 76 -6.39 6.21 -7.65
CA ALA A 76 -6.59 7.57 -8.13
C ALA A 76 -6.31 7.71 -9.64
N GLN A 77 -5.22 7.12 -10.13
CA GLN A 77 -4.89 7.06 -11.57
C GLN A 77 -5.93 6.30 -12.41
N ALA A 78 -6.70 5.41 -11.79
CA ALA A 78 -7.84 4.74 -12.43
C ALA A 78 -9.13 5.56 -12.40
N GLY A 79 -9.08 6.83 -11.95
CA GLY A 79 -10.22 7.76 -11.91
C GLY A 79 -11.11 7.61 -10.66
N ARG A 80 -10.72 6.79 -9.65
CA ARG A 80 -11.48 6.68 -8.41
C ARG A 80 -11.11 7.81 -7.46
N LYS A 81 -12.11 8.51 -6.91
CA LYS A 81 -11.91 9.50 -5.86
C LYS A 81 -11.42 8.79 -4.60
N THR A 82 -10.12 8.93 -4.31
CA THR A 82 -9.39 8.16 -3.31
C THR A 82 -9.00 9.02 -2.13
N LEU A 83 -9.27 8.57 -0.90
CA LEU A 83 -8.72 9.15 0.33
C LEU A 83 -7.68 8.19 0.89
N LEU A 84 -6.46 8.69 1.14
CA LEU A 84 -5.41 7.96 1.85
C LEU A 84 -5.26 8.52 3.26
N ILE A 85 -5.44 7.66 4.27
CA ILE A 85 -5.40 8.02 5.70
C ILE A 85 -4.16 7.43 6.35
N ASP A 86 -3.40 8.27 7.07
CA ASP A 86 -2.32 7.83 7.97
C ASP A 86 -2.89 7.55 9.36
N ALA A 87 -3.18 6.29 9.65
CA ALA A 87 -3.65 5.84 10.94
C ALA A 87 -2.55 5.20 11.82
N ASP A 88 -1.28 5.27 11.39
CA ASP A 88 -0.13 4.96 12.25
C ASP A 88 0.24 6.19 13.09
N LEU A 89 -0.58 6.50 14.10
CA LEU A 89 -0.42 7.69 14.95
C LEU A 89 0.88 7.68 15.76
N ARG A 90 1.62 6.56 15.79
CA ARG A 90 2.90 6.45 16.51
C ARG A 90 4.10 6.75 15.62
N ARG A 91 4.03 6.34 14.35
CA ARG A 91 5.13 6.49 13.39
C ARG A 91 4.61 6.94 12.02
N PRO A 92 3.96 8.10 11.97
CA PRO A 92 3.36 8.61 10.75
C PRO A 92 4.43 8.90 9.69
N THR A 93 4.11 8.61 8.44
CA THR A 93 5.07 8.76 7.32
C THR A 93 4.46 9.41 6.08
N LEU A 94 3.13 9.45 5.96
CA LEU A 94 2.48 9.93 4.75
C LEU A 94 2.71 11.43 4.51
N HIS A 95 2.73 12.25 5.57
CA HIS A 95 3.03 13.67 5.45
C HIS A 95 4.42 13.92 4.81
N SER A 96 5.43 13.17 5.23
CA SER A 96 6.78 13.24 4.62
C SER A 96 6.81 12.63 3.22
N THR A 97 5.99 11.61 2.95
CA THR A 97 5.90 10.93 1.66
C THR A 97 5.32 11.84 0.57
N PHE A 98 4.29 12.60 0.90
CA PHE A 98 3.60 13.51 -0.03
C PHE A 98 4.02 14.97 0.11
N ASN A 99 4.96 15.26 1.03
CA ASN A 99 5.42 16.62 1.32
C ASN A 99 4.28 17.58 1.67
N VAL A 100 3.33 17.11 2.48
CA VAL A 100 2.20 17.89 3.00
C VAL A 100 2.37 18.20 4.49
N LYS A 101 1.59 19.16 5.01
CA LYS A 101 1.63 19.51 6.42
C LYS A 101 1.07 18.40 7.29
N ASN A 102 1.49 18.36 8.55
CA ASN A 102 1.00 17.42 9.58
C ASN A 102 0.56 18.13 10.86
N ASN A 103 0.16 19.41 10.76
CA ASN A 103 -0.28 20.19 11.92
C ASN A 103 -1.74 19.88 12.30
N THR A 104 -2.52 19.48 11.31
CA THR A 104 -3.90 18.98 11.42
C THR A 104 -3.98 17.63 10.72
N GLY A 105 -4.91 16.77 11.12
CA GLY A 105 -5.07 15.45 10.54
C GLY A 105 -6.02 14.57 11.34
N LEU A 106 -5.86 13.26 11.27
CA LEU A 106 -6.73 12.29 11.93
C LEU A 106 -6.85 12.54 13.44
N THR A 107 -5.73 12.80 14.13
CA THR A 107 -5.75 13.14 15.56
C THR A 107 -6.62 14.36 15.85
N THR A 108 -6.54 15.41 15.02
CA THR A 108 -7.35 16.60 15.17
C THR A 108 -8.84 16.27 15.04
N VAL A 109 -9.20 15.44 14.05
CA VAL A 109 -10.58 14.95 13.88
C VAL A 109 -11.07 14.22 15.11
N LEU A 110 -10.25 13.29 15.65
CA LEU A 110 -10.64 12.41 16.74
C LEU A 110 -10.68 13.11 18.10
N THR A 111 -9.96 14.22 18.28
CA THR A 111 -9.93 15.01 19.53
C THR A 111 -10.79 16.26 19.50
N SER A 112 -11.37 16.62 18.35
CA SER A 112 -12.24 17.79 18.24
C SER A 112 -13.50 17.61 19.08
N GLU A 113 -13.95 18.68 19.75
CA GLU A 113 -15.22 18.72 20.46
C GLU A 113 -16.39 19.10 19.52
N ALA A 114 -16.10 19.45 18.27
CA ALA A 114 -17.13 19.81 17.30
C ALA A 114 -18.00 18.60 16.95
N ASP A 115 -19.31 18.81 16.90
CA ASP A 115 -20.28 17.79 16.50
C ASP A 115 -20.16 17.43 15.02
N GLU A 116 -19.76 18.39 14.18
CA GLU A 116 -19.58 18.21 12.75
C GLU A 116 -18.08 18.24 12.38
N ILE A 117 -17.66 17.29 11.55
CA ILE A 117 -16.31 17.23 11.01
C ILE A 117 -16.33 17.85 9.61
N ASN A 118 -15.65 18.98 9.45
CA ASN A 118 -15.41 19.55 8.13
C ASN A 118 -14.17 18.92 7.50
N LEU A 119 -14.34 18.04 6.52
CA LEU A 119 -13.25 17.35 5.84
C LEU A 119 -12.27 18.32 5.17
N ASN A 120 -12.74 19.49 4.70
CA ASN A 120 -11.88 20.47 4.02
C ASN A 120 -10.83 21.10 4.94
N ASP A 121 -11.03 21.04 6.26
CA ASP A 121 -10.10 21.64 7.23
C ASP A 121 -8.95 20.69 7.60
N VAL A 122 -9.06 19.40 7.27
CA VAL A 122 -8.13 18.36 7.71
C VAL A 122 -7.55 17.50 6.58
N VAL A 123 -8.21 17.50 5.42
CA VAL A 123 -7.75 16.76 4.24
C VAL A 123 -6.88 17.65 3.37
N GLU A 124 -5.71 17.15 3.02
CA GLU A 124 -4.73 17.86 2.17
C GLU A 124 -4.79 17.33 0.72
N GLU A 125 -4.52 18.21 -0.24
CA GLU A 125 -4.33 17.81 -1.63
C GLU A 125 -2.96 17.14 -1.81
N SER A 126 -2.93 15.96 -2.44
CA SER A 126 -1.68 15.22 -2.66
C SER A 126 -0.82 15.76 -3.79
N GLY A 127 -1.37 16.64 -4.65
CA GLY A 127 -0.81 17.01 -5.93
C GLY A 127 -0.96 15.94 -7.03
N ILE A 128 -1.74 14.89 -6.77
CA ILE A 128 -2.07 13.82 -7.72
C ILE A 128 -3.59 13.84 -7.91
N ASP A 129 -4.04 13.86 -9.17
CA ASP A 129 -5.46 13.88 -9.50
C ASP A 129 -6.23 12.74 -8.81
N ASN A 130 -7.40 13.04 -8.27
CA ASN A 130 -8.28 12.12 -7.54
C ASN A 130 -7.70 11.52 -6.24
N LEU A 131 -6.55 12.01 -5.74
CA LEU A 131 -5.98 11.55 -4.47
C LEU A 131 -5.95 12.66 -3.42
N SER A 132 -6.66 12.45 -2.34
CA SER A 132 -6.62 13.29 -1.14
C SER A 132 -5.90 12.56 -0.02
N ILE A 133 -5.23 13.32 0.86
CA ILE A 133 -4.46 12.78 1.99
C ILE A 133 -5.04 13.31 3.31
N LEU A 134 -5.32 12.40 4.23
CA LEU A 134 -5.50 12.73 5.63
C LEU A 134 -4.27 12.25 6.39
N THR A 135 -3.44 13.18 6.82
CA THR A 135 -2.27 12.87 7.63
C THR A 135 -2.67 12.45 9.04
N SER A 136 -1.74 11.92 9.83
CA SER A 136 -2.00 11.57 11.23
C SER A 136 -2.39 12.76 12.10
N GLY A 137 -1.88 13.95 11.77
CA GLY A 137 -1.86 15.10 12.68
C GLY A 137 -0.78 14.95 13.76
N PRO A 138 -0.82 15.77 14.81
CA PRO A 138 0.10 15.68 15.95
C PRO A 138 0.01 14.32 16.64
N ILE A 139 1.14 13.79 17.10
CA ILE A 139 1.20 12.51 17.83
C ILE A 139 0.47 12.66 19.18
N PRO A 140 -0.62 11.91 19.42
CA PRO A 140 -1.37 12.02 20.64
C PRO A 140 -0.73 11.20 21.78
N PRO A 141 -1.04 11.48 23.06
CA PRO A 141 -0.57 10.69 24.20
C PRO A 141 -1.23 9.30 24.29
N ASN A 142 -2.43 9.14 23.72
CA ASN A 142 -3.26 7.93 23.81
C ASN A 142 -3.74 7.44 22.43
N PRO A 143 -2.83 7.01 21.52
CA PRO A 143 -3.20 6.62 20.17
C PRO A 143 -4.25 5.50 20.09
N ALA A 144 -4.14 4.49 20.97
CA ALA A 144 -5.03 3.33 20.96
C ALA A 144 -6.49 3.71 21.28
N GLU A 145 -6.71 4.57 22.27
CA GLU A 145 -8.04 5.03 22.65
C GLU A 145 -8.71 5.83 21.54
N LEU A 146 -7.92 6.64 20.80
CA LEU A 146 -8.44 7.42 19.68
C LEU A 146 -8.83 6.53 18.50
N ILE A 147 -7.98 5.58 18.14
CA ILE A 147 -8.24 4.64 17.04
C ILE A 147 -9.44 3.73 17.35
N GLY A 148 -9.58 3.25 18.59
CA GLY A 148 -10.72 2.42 19.03
C GLY A 148 -11.97 3.23 19.44
N SER A 149 -12.02 4.54 19.18
CA SER A 149 -13.14 5.37 19.60
C SER A 149 -14.33 5.27 18.64
N ARG A 150 -15.57 5.42 19.20
CA ARG A 150 -16.78 5.58 18.39
C ARG A 150 -16.65 6.72 17.38
N ARG A 151 -15.86 7.75 17.68
CA ARG A 151 -15.62 8.87 16.79
C ARG A 151 -14.83 8.42 15.53
N MET A 152 -13.91 7.48 15.67
CA MET A 152 -13.20 6.89 14.53
C MET A 152 -14.18 6.10 13.63
N GLU A 153 -15.08 5.31 14.20
CA GLU A 153 -16.12 4.59 13.44
C GLU A 153 -17.01 5.57 12.66
N THR A 154 -17.52 6.61 13.33
CA THR A 154 -18.34 7.65 12.69
C THR A 154 -17.57 8.37 11.58
N PHE A 155 -16.30 8.63 11.79
CA PHE A 155 -15.43 9.25 10.79
C PHE A 155 -15.22 8.36 9.56
N ILE A 156 -15.00 7.05 9.74
CA ILE A 156 -14.88 6.10 8.62
C ILE A 156 -16.18 6.09 7.79
N GLU A 157 -17.33 6.04 8.43
CA GLU A 157 -18.63 6.08 7.71
C GLU A 157 -18.83 7.42 6.96
N LEU A 158 -18.41 8.53 7.55
CA LEU A 158 -18.46 9.83 6.89
C LEU A 158 -17.59 9.84 5.62
N VAL A 159 -16.34 9.40 5.68
CA VAL A 159 -15.45 9.45 4.52
C VAL A 159 -15.84 8.45 3.44
N LYS A 160 -16.43 7.31 3.79
CA LYS A 160 -17.03 6.35 2.84
C LYS A 160 -18.10 7.00 1.97
N SER A 161 -18.86 7.96 2.48
CA SER A 161 -19.90 8.64 1.71
C SER A 161 -19.36 9.73 0.76
N HIS A 162 -18.09 10.12 0.91
CA HIS A 162 -17.46 11.21 0.13
C HIS A 162 -16.42 10.74 -0.88
N TYR A 163 -15.94 9.51 -0.75
CA TYR A 163 -14.89 8.93 -1.58
C TYR A 163 -15.30 7.56 -2.14
N ASP A 164 -14.84 7.24 -3.36
CA ASP A 164 -15.10 5.93 -3.96
C ASP A 164 -14.30 4.82 -3.28
N ILE A 165 -13.13 5.18 -2.71
CA ILE A 165 -12.32 4.28 -1.90
C ILE A 165 -11.51 5.05 -0.86
N VAL A 166 -11.49 4.52 0.35
CA VAL A 166 -10.68 4.99 1.48
C VAL A 166 -9.59 3.96 1.77
N ILE A 167 -8.33 4.37 1.68
CA ILE A 167 -7.18 3.49 1.93
C ILE A 167 -6.50 3.93 3.22
N VAL A 168 -6.34 2.99 4.16
CA VAL A 168 -5.87 3.28 5.52
C VAL A 168 -4.51 2.61 5.75
N ASP A 169 -3.51 3.41 6.07
CA ASP A 169 -2.19 2.94 6.49
C ASP A 169 -2.19 2.70 8.00
N LEU A 170 -2.30 1.43 8.42
CA LEU A 170 -2.38 1.03 9.84
C LEU A 170 -0.99 0.76 10.42
N ALA A 171 -0.85 0.92 11.74
CA ALA A 171 0.34 0.47 12.46
C ALA A 171 0.55 -1.06 12.32
N PRO A 172 1.77 -1.60 12.54
CA PRO A 172 2.02 -3.03 12.50
C PRO A 172 1.21 -3.80 13.55
N VAL A 173 0.52 -4.88 13.15
CA VAL A 173 -0.47 -5.58 13.98
C VAL A 173 0.12 -6.30 15.19
N LEU A 174 1.42 -6.66 15.19
CA LEU A 174 2.07 -7.29 16.33
C LEU A 174 2.61 -6.29 17.36
N GLU A 175 2.69 -5.01 16.98
CA GLU A 175 3.21 -3.95 17.84
C GLU A 175 2.12 -3.31 18.70
N VAL A 176 0.87 -3.29 18.19
CA VAL A 176 -0.22 -2.53 18.79
C VAL A 176 -1.58 -3.21 18.61
N SER A 177 -2.44 -3.08 19.62
CA SER A 177 -3.78 -3.72 19.61
C SER A 177 -4.84 -2.93 18.83
N ASP A 178 -4.70 -1.62 18.77
CA ASP A 178 -5.62 -0.70 18.08
C ASP A 178 -5.74 -0.97 16.56
N THR A 179 -4.67 -1.46 15.94
CA THR A 179 -4.71 -1.91 14.53
C THR A 179 -5.74 -3.01 14.31
N GLN A 180 -5.89 -3.94 15.26
CA GLN A 180 -6.83 -5.05 15.14
C GLN A 180 -8.28 -4.55 15.22
N GLU A 181 -8.52 -3.60 16.13
CA GLU A 181 -9.84 -3.01 16.34
C GLU A 181 -10.29 -2.25 15.08
N LEU A 182 -9.48 -1.29 14.61
CA LEU A 182 -9.82 -0.55 13.39
C LEU A 182 -9.95 -1.47 12.17
N ALA A 183 -9.08 -2.47 12.03
CA ALA A 183 -9.12 -3.42 10.93
C ALA A 183 -10.44 -4.20 10.85
N SER A 184 -11.13 -4.42 11.98
CA SER A 184 -12.41 -5.12 12.02
C SER A 184 -13.60 -4.30 11.50
N HIS A 185 -13.46 -2.97 11.45
CA HIS A 185 -14.48 -2.03 10.96
C HIS A 185 -14.31 -1.67 9.48
N LEU A 186 -13.28 -2.22 8.81
CA LEU A 186 -12.99 -1.94 7.40
C LEU A 186 -13.38 -3.11 6.51
N ASP A 187 -13.72 -2.83 5.25
CA ASP A 187 -14.20 -3.83 4.30
C ASP A 187 -13.12 -4.85 3.90
N GLY A 188 -11.85 -4.51 4.07
CA GLY A 188 -10.75 -5.43 3.80
C GLY A 188 -9.40 -5.01 4.34
N VAL A 189 -8.56 -6.00 4.64
CA VAL A 189 -7.19 -5.82 5.15
C VAL A 189 -6.21 -6.60 4.30
N VAL A 190 -5.12 -5.95 3.89
CA VAL A 190 -4.00 -6.55 3.20
C VAL A 190 -2.78 -6.56 4.11
N LEU A 191 -2.14 -7.73 4.27
CA LEU A 191 -0.92 -7.87 5.06
C LEU A 191 0.31 -7.66 4.18
N VAL A 192 1.14 -6.67 4.50
CA VAL A 192 2.42 -6.46 3.83
C VAL A 192 3.50 -7.32 4.50
N VAL A 193 4.19 -8.12 3.68
CA VAL A 193 5.23 -9.06 4.11
C VAL A 193 6.51 -8.73 3.37
N ARG A 194 7.62 -8.57 4.09
CA ARG A 194 8.92 -8.26 3.47
C ARG A 194 9.75 -9.53 3.26
N GLN A 195 10.10 -9.83 2.01
CA GLN A 195 10.90 -11.00 1.65
C GLN A 195 12.24 -11.01 2.40
N GLY A 196 12.58 -12.16 2.99
CA GLY A 196 13.85 -12.37 3.71
C GLY A 196 13.98 -11.60 5.04
N VAL A 197 12.91 -10.90 5.48
CA VAL A 197 12.86 -10.16 6.75
C VAL A 197 11.73 -10.66 7.64
N THR A 198 10.49 -10.69 7.12
CA THR A 198 9.34 -11.15 7.90
C THR A 198 9.42 -12.64 8.14
N GLN A 199 9.47 -13.05 9.40
CA GLN A 199 9.50 -14.46 9.79
C GLN A 199 8.11 -15.11 9.62
N LYS A 200 8.07 -16.37 9.20
CA LYS A 200 6.81 -17.12 9.02
C LYS A 200 5.95 -17.15 10.30
N ALA A 201 6.58 -17.29 11.47
CA ALA A 201 5.90 -17.25 12.75
C ALA A 201 5.20 -15.90 13.00
N GLY A 202 5.84 -14.77 12.62
CA GLY A 202 5.26 -13.43 12.69
C GLY A 202 4.04 -13.29 11.78
N ILE A 203 4.11 -13.78 10.54
CA ILE A 203 2.98 -13.78 9.61
C ILE A 203 1.81 -14.58 10.20
N THR A 204 2.07 -15.80 10.69
CA THR A 204 1.04 -16.66 11.28
C THR A 204 0.36 -15.97 12.47
N ARG A 205 1.14 -15.35 13.36
CA ARG A 205 0.61 -14.63 14.52
C ARG A 205 -0.21 -13.41 14.10
N ALA A 206 0.27 -12.62 13.14
CA ALA A 206 -0.44 -11.46 12.60
C ALA A 206 -1.80 -11.85 12.03
N VAL A 207 -1.85 -12.92 11.22
CA VAL A 207 -3.10 -13.46 10.66
C VAL A 207 -4.04 -13.96 11.77
N GLN A 208 -3.51 -14.63 12.81
CA GLN A 208 -4.34 -15.08 13.94
C GLN A 208 -4.97 -13.90 14.69
N MET A 209 -4.20 -12.83 14.94
CA MET A 209 -4.70 -11.64 15.63
C MET A 209 -5.78 -10.92 14.81
N LEU A 210 -5.58 -10.74 13.51
CA LEU A 210 -6.59 -10.15 12.63
C LEU A 210 -7.86 -11.01 12.55
N LYS A 211 -7.72 -12.34 12.46
CA LYS A 211 -8.88 -13.26 12.49
C LYS A 211 -9.62 -13.22 13.82
N PHE A 212 -8.90 -13.14 14.94
CA PHE A 212 -9.52 -13.02 16.27
C PHE A 212 -10.35 -11.73 16.38
N ALA A 213 -9.86 -10.64 15.83
CA ALA A 213 -10.59 -9.38 15.72
C ALA A 213 -11.71 -9.40 14.65
N LYS A 214 -11.92 -10.51 13.94
CA LYS A 214 -12.89 -10.67 12.83
C LYS A 214 -12.61 -9.74 11.63
N ALA A 215 -11.38 -9.26 11.46
CA ALA A 215 -11.01 -8.49 10.29
C ALA A 215 -11.04 -9.37 9.02
N ARG A 216 -11.58 -8.84 7.92
CA ARG A 216 -11.64 -9.51 6.62
C ARG A 216 -10.27 -9.42 5.93
N ILE A 217 -9.48 -10.49 6.02
CA ILE A 217 -8.16 -10.54 5.39
C ILE A 217 -8.33 -10.89 3.91
N LEU A 218 -7.99 -9.96 3.01
CA LEU A 218 -8.04 -10.16 1.57
C LEU A 218 -6.84 -10.96 1.05
N GLY A 219 -5.70 -10.87 1.72
CA GLY A 219 -4.49 -11.56 1.32
C GLY A 219 -3.24 -10.87 1.84
N TYR A 220 -2.13 -11.11 1.12
CA TYR A 220 -0.86 -10.46 1.45
C TYR A 220 -0.16 -9.94 0.20
N VAL A 221 0.66 -8.90 0.39
CA VAL A 221 1.58 -8.35 -0.61
C VAL A 221 3.01 -8.63 -0.16
N MET A 222 3.78 -9.31 -1.00
CA MET A 222 5.20 -9.53 -0.74
C MET A 222 6.01 -8.35 -1.27
N ASN A 223 6.66 -7.64 -0.38
CA ASN A 223 7.49 -6.47 -0.67
C ASN A 223 9.00 -6.83 -0.68
N ASP A 224 9.83 -5.98 -1.31
CA ASP A 224 11.30 -6.13 -1.41
C ASP A 224 11.73 -7.48 -2.05
N ILE A 225 10.99 -7.93 -3.07
CA ILE A 225 11.32 -9.15 -3.80
C ILE A 225 12.63 -8.90 -4.55
N ARG A 226 13.65 -9.70 -4.28
CA ARG A 226 14.89 -9.69 -5.01
C ARG A 226 14.78 -10.67 -6.16
N ALA A 227 14.99 -10.19 -7.39
CA ALA A 227 15.25 -11.08 -8.51
C ALA A 227 16.58 -11.79 -8.21
N GLU A 228 16.55 -13.05 -7.82
CA GLU A 228 17.74 -13.89 -7.81
C GLU A 228 18.19 -14.03 -9.27
N ASN A 229 19.47 -13.73 -9.52
CA ASN A 229 20.11 -13.94 -10.83
C ASN A 229 20.13 -15.45 -11.12
N GLY A 230 19.08 -15.98 -11.74
CA GLY A 230 18.96 -17.39 -12.07
C GLY A 230 17.51 -17.79 -12.27
N GLY A 231 17.02 -17.58 -13.47
CA GLY A 231 15.73 -17.97 -14.04
C GLY A 231 14.88 -18.97 -13.28
N TYR A 232 13.80 -18.48 -12.69
CA TYR A 232 12.49 -19.10 -12.57
C TYR A 232 11.50 -17.99 -12.25
N GLY A 233 11.17 -17.21 -13.28
CA GLY A 233 10.02 -16.31 -13.22
C GLY A 233 8.74 -17.14 -13.28
N TYR A 234 8.00 -17.23 -12.20
CA TYR A 234 6.59 -17.58 -12.25
C TYR A 234 5.83 -16.42 -12.89
N GLY A 235 5.96 -16.29 -14.20
CA GLY A 235 5.11 -15.42 -15.00
C GLY A 235 3.81 -16.13 -15.30
N TYR A 236 2.75 -15.83 -14.60
CA TYR A 236 1.40 -16.02 -15.12
C TYR A 236 1.17 -14.95 -16.20
N GLY A 237 1.74 -15.18 -17.38
CA GLY A 237 1.48 -14.39 -18.56
C GLY A 237 0.39 -15.05 -19.38
N TYR A 238 -0.83 -14.56 -19.31
CA TYR A 238 -1.79 -14.74 -20.39
C TYR A 238 -1.36 -13.82 -21.54
N GLY A 239 -0.45 -14.32 -22.37
CA GLY A 239 -0.04 -13.68 -23.60
C GLY A 239 -0.85 -14.22 -24.77
N TYR A 240 -1.83 -13.47 -25.24
CA TYR A 240 -2.33 -13.61 -26.61
C TYR A 240 -1.26 -13.06 -27.56
N GLY A 241 -0.38 -13.93 -28.03
CA GLY A 241 0.58 -13.59 -29.06
C GLY A 241 0.01 -13.83 -30.46
N TYR A 242 -0.25 -12.75 -31.18
CA TYR A 242 -0.43 -12.81 -32.65
C TYR A 242 0.93 -13.14 -33.28
N GLY A 243 0.93 -14.19 -34.13
CA GLY A 243 2.10 -14.69 -34.80
C GLY A 243 2.73 -13.69 -35.77
N ALA A 244 4.04 -13.56 -35.66
CA ALA A 244 4.88 -13.03 -36.73
C ALA A 244 5.75 -14.19 -37.28
N GLU A 245 5.45 -14.57 -38.54
CA GLU A 245 6.23 -15.56 -39.28
C GLU A 245 7.71 -15.16 -39.41
N LYS A 246 8.59 -16.01 -38.96
CA LYS A 246 10.02 -15.92 -39.29
C LYS A 246 10.24 -16.48 -40.66
N LYS A 247 10.55 -15.64 -41.65
CA LYS A 247 11.10 -16.05 -42.97
C LYS A 247 12.45 -16.73 -42.75
N LYS A 248 12.52 -18.00 -43.13
CA LYS A 248 13.77 -18.76 -43.30
C LYS A 248 14.53 -18.18 -44.49
N GLY A 249 15.67 -17.58 -44.25
CA GLY A 249 16.65 -17.27 -45.30
C GLY A 249 17.48 -18.53 -45.61
N LEU A 250 17.25 -19.02 -46.82
CA LEU A 250 18.02 -20.07 -47.47
C LEU A 250 19.21 -19.40 -48.16
N PHE A 251 20.44 -19.70 -47.75
CA PHE A 251 21.57 -19.73 -48.64
C PHE A 251 22.72 -20.48 -47.96
N GLY A 252 22.91 -21.73 -48.46
CA GLY A 252 24.13 -22.49 -48.23
C GLY A 252 25.22 -22.07 -49.20
N ARG A 253 26.46 -22.28 -48.81
CA ARG A 253 27.51 -22.72 -49.74
C ARG A 253 28.64 -23.41 -48.97
N LYS A 254 28.76 -24.67 -49.31
CA LYS A 254 29.99 -25.48 -49.10
C LYS A 254 31.17 -24.84 -49.81
N LYS A 255 32.32 -24.89 -49.23
CA LYS A 255 33.56 -25.21 -49.95
C LYS A 255 34.49 -26.03 -49.03
N SER A 256 34.79 -27.13 -49.56
CA SER A 256 35.78 -28.13 -49.23
C SER A 256 37.20 -27.64 -49.64
N ASP A 257 38.15 -28.25 -49.00
CA ASP A 257 39.40 -28.84 -49.48
C ASP A 257 40.70 -28.06 -49.21
N ASP A 258 41.55 -28.89 -48.65
CA ASP A 258 42.99 -29.10 -48.92
C ASP A 258 44.05 -28.22 -48.21
N GLN A 259 44.69 -28.81 -47.34
CA GLN A 259 46.05 -29.34 -47.15
C GLN A 259 46.47 -29.33 -45.69
#